data_9b0b58bba96cd93525d9f2da9bb6d37a
#
_entry.id   9b0b58bba96cd93525d9f2da9bb6d37a
#
_cell.length_a   1.000
_cell.length_b   1.000
_cell.length_c   1.000
_cell.angle_alpha   90.00
_cell.angle_beta   90.00
_cell.angle_gamma   90.00
#
_symmetry.space_group_name_H-M   'P 1'
#
loop_
_entity.id
_entity.type
_entity.pdbx_description
1 polymer ?
#
loop_
_entity_poly.entity_id
_entity_poly.type
_entity_poly.pdbx_seq_one_letter_code
_entity_poly.pdbx_strand_id
1 'polypeptide(L)'
;MAEIREAIGQPVYALNDFYEGLRNKSDDDRIQIYEDTGKGFSEEQSFFPEEDGEQLVRTDEGGVELSVRIPRGRSALRIDPGSHACLIYIRRISWNGEEVPLKSKQIQMNGFKIGEDVYAFPTDDPNITLSLWGLTGEEENHLEAVMEVTRMPIETVKHLQKRGLFS
;
A
#
# COMPACT_ATOMS: atom_id res chain seq x y z
N MET A 1 14.23 -2.80 -5.26
CA MET A 1 13.93 -3.92 -4.33
C MET A 1 15.12 -4.82 -4.02
N ALA A 2 16.13 -4.91 -4.90
CA ALA A 2 17.33 -5.71 -4.62
C ALA A 2 18.08 -5.24 -3.37
N GLU A 3 18.19 -3.94 -3.17
CA GLU A 3 18.84 -3.37 -2.00
C GLU A 3 18.16 -3.76 -0.69
N ILE A 4 16.84 -3.86 -0.71
CA ILE A 4 16.08 -4.25 0.46
C ILE A 4 16.30 -5.72 0.78
N ARG A 5 16.39 -6.56 -0.24
CA ARG A 5 16.66 -7.99 -0.06
C ARG A 5 18.03 -8.22 0.58
N GLU A 6 19.01 -7.43 0.18
CA GLU A 6 20.34 -7.49 0.80
C GLU A 6 20.28 -7.03 2.25
N ALA A 7 19.54 -5.98 2.56
CA ALA A 7 19.39 -5.47 3.92
C ALA A 7 18.72 -6.46 4.85
N ILE A 8 17.84 -7.32 4.34
CA ILE A 8 17.19 -8.37 5.12
C ILE A 8 18.18 -9.44 5.58
N GLY A 9 19.26 -9.66 4.83
CA GLY A 9 20.19 -10.73 5.10
C GLY A 9 19.64 -12.11 4.80
N GLN A 10 18.58 -12.20 4.01
CA GLN A 10 17.93 -13.45 3.60
C GLN A 10 18.38 -13.83 2.21
N PRO A 11 18.54 -15.13 1.92
CA PRO A 11 18.75 -15.57 0.55
C PRO A 11 17.57 -15.17 -0.32
N VAL A 12 17.86 -14.59 -1.49
CA VAL A 12 16.83 -14.12 -2.41
C VAL A 12 15.88 -15.26 -2.83
N TYR A 13 16.43 -16.45 -3.04
CA TYR A 13 15.61 -17.60 -3.44
C TYR A 13 14.60 -17.99 -2.34
N ALA A 14 14.93 -17.83 -1.06
CA ALA A 14 13.99 -18.14 0.01
C ALA A 14 12.79 -17.21 0.00
N LEU A 15 13.00 -15.92 -0.30
CA LEU A 15 11.91 -14.97 -0.46
C LEU A 15 11.08 -15.28 -1.69
N ASN A 16 11.71 -15.70 -2.78
CA ASN A 16 11.00 -16.07 -3.99
C ASN A 16 10.10 -17.29 -3.79
N ASP A 17 10.59 -18.30 -3.06
CA ASP A 17 9.80 -19.48 -2.75
C ASP A 17 8.56 -19.12 -1.91
N PHE A 18 8.74 -18.25 -0.94
CA PHE A 18 7.64 -17.77 -0.13
C PHE A 18 6.63 -16.99 -0.99
N TYR A 19 7.13 -16.12 -1.85
CA TYR A 19 6.30 -15.31 -2.73
C TYR A 19 5.48 -16.17 -3.71
N GLU A 20 6.11 -17.17 -4.30
CA GLU A 20 5.41 -18.09 -5.21
C GLU A 20 4.32 -18.88 -4.48
N GLY A 21 4.58 -19.33 -3.26
CA GLY A 21 3.59 -19.98 -2.45
C GLY A 21 2.37 -19.10 -2.18
N LEU A 22 2.58 -17.81 -1.98
CA LEU A 22 1.49 -16.87 -1.78
C LEU A 22 0.72 -16.58 -3.06
N ARG A 23 1.37 -16.60 -4.22
CA ARG A 23 0.69 -16.38 -5.51
C ARG A 23 -0.44 -17.39 -5.75
N ASN A 24 -0.27 -18.61 -5.25
CA ASN A 24 -1.28 -19.65 -5.38
C ASN A 24 -2.50 -19.44 -4.47
N LYS A 25 -2.43 -18.43 -3.58
CA LYS A 25 -3.52 -18.05 -2.67
C LYS A 25 -4.04 -16.67 -3.06
N SER A 26 -4.26 -16.45 -4.33
CA SER A 26 -4.43 -15.13 -4.92
C SER A 26 -5.58 -14.27 -4.39
N ASP A 27 -6.60 -14.88 -3.79
CA ASP A 27 -7.81 -14.13 -3.40
C ASP A 27 -7.55 -13.13 -2.26
N ASP A 28 -6.57 -13.40 -1.40
CA ASP A 28 -6.27 -12.54 -0.25
C ASP A 28 -5.32 -11.39 -0.59
N ASP A 29 -4.97 -11.24 -1.87
CA ASP A 29 -3.98 -10.28 -2.33
C ASP A 29 -4.56 -9.08 -3.03
N ARG A 30 -5.87 -9.00 -3.07
CA ARG A 30 -6.54 -7.88 -3.72
C ARG A 30 -6.35 -6.60 -2.92
N ILE A 31 -6.18 -5.52 -3.65
CA ILE A 31 -6.16 -4.20 -3.05
C ILE A 31 -7.59 -3.77 -2.77
N GLN A 32 -7.84 -3.28 -1.58
CA GLN A 32 -9.14 -2.78 -1.17
C GLN A 32 -9.02 -1.32 -0.78
N ILE A 33 -9.98 -0.51 -1.19
CA ILE A 33 -10.03 0.90 -0.82
C ILE A 33 -11.28 1.14 -0.01
N TYR A 34 -11.10 1.70 1.17
CA TYR A 34 -12.18 2.09 2.06
C TYR A 34 -12.40 3.59 1.97
N GLU A 35 -13.65 4.01 2.01
CA GLU A 35 -14.03 5.41 1.95
C GLU A 35 -14.74 5.80 3.25
N ASP A 36 -14.23 6.83 3.92
CA ASP A 36 -14.88 7.37 5.11
C ASP A 36 -15.83 8.50 4.69
N THR A 37 -17.11 8.23 4.84
CA THR A 37 -18.18 9.20 4.53
C THR A 37 -18.64 9.98 5.76
N GLY A 38 -17.87 9.90 6.85
CA GLY A 38 -18.20 10.57 8.11
C GLY A 38 -18.51 9.60 9.25
N LYS A 39 -18.52 8.31 8.97
CA LYS A 39 -18.84 7.25 9.94
C LYS A 39 -17.71 6.28 10.19
N GLY A 40 -16.50 6.63 9.76
CA GLY A 40 -15.34 5.76 9.83
C GLY A 40 -15.28 4.79 8.65
N PHE A 41 -14.28 3.92 8.66
CA PHE A 41 -14.10 2.93 7.61
C PHE A 41 -14.91 1.67 7.90
N SER A 42 -15.58 1.13 6.88
CA SER A 42 -16.35 -0.10 6.99
C SER A 42 -16.33 -0.86 5.67
N GLU A 43 -16.56 -2.17 5.73
CA GLU A 43 -16.62 -3.02 4.54
C GLU A 43 -17.71 -2.55 3.55
N GLU A 44 -18.80 -2.03 4.07
CA GLU A 44 -19.91 -1.55 3.24
C GLU A 44 -19.54 -0.34 2.41
N GLN A 45 -18.50 0.37 2.82
CA GLN A 45 -18.02 1.58 2.16
C GLN A 45 -16.62 1.32 1.62
N SER A 46 -16.46 0.23 0.90
CA SER A 46 -15.18 -0.14 0.31
C SER A 46 -15.40 -0.78 -1.05
N PHE A 47 -14.32 -0.85 -1.83
CA PHE A 47 -14.34 -1.50 -3.14
C PHE A 47 -12.98 -2.06 -3.49
N PHE A 48 -12.97 -2.97 -4.46
CA PHE A 48 -11.75 -3.59 -4.96
C PHE A 48 -11.47 -3.05 -6.36
N PRO A 49 -10.49 -2.15 -6.54
CA PRO A 49 -10.17 -1.60 -7.86
C PRO A 49 -9.81 -2.65 -8.90
N GLU A 50 -9.35 -3.83 -8.48
CA GLU A 50 -8.98 -4.90 -9.38
C GLU A 50 -10.16 -5.51 -10.14
N GLU A 51 -11.37 -5.32 -9.64
CA GLU A 51 -12.58 -5.78 -10.31
C GLU A 51 -12.91 -4.93 -11.53
N ASP A 52 -12.31 -3.73 -11.61
CA ASP A 52 -12.40 -2.85 -12.75
C ASP A 52 -10.98 -2.67 -13.30
N GLY A 53 -10.67 -3.34 -14.40
CA GLY A 53 -9.32 -3.36 -14.97
C GLY A 53 -8.79 -2.00 -15.40
N GLU A 54 -9.60 -0.97 -15.44
CA GLU A 54 -9.15 0.38 -15.75
C GLU A 54 -8.60 1.10 -14.53
N GLN A 55 -8.99 0.68 -13.33
CA GLN A 55 -8.61 1.35 -12.10
C GLN A 55 -7.31 0.83 -11.49
N LEU A 56 -6.88 -0.35 -11.88
CA LEU A 56 -5.65 -0.91 -11.32
C LEU A 56 -4.92 -1.73 -12.37
N VAL A 57 -3.62 -1.46 -12.53
CA VAL A 57 -2.73 -2.21 -13.40
C VAL A 57 -1.62 -2.80 -12.56
N ARG A 58 -1.38 -4.09 -12.69
CA ARG A 58 -0.28 -4.78 -12.02
C ARG A 58 0.81 -5.13 -13.02
N THR A 59 2.06 -5.04 -12.56
CA THR A 59 3.21 -5.49 -13.33
C THR A 59 3.73 -6.80 -12.73
N ASP A 60 4.57 -7.52 -13.51
CA ASP A 60 5.11 -8.81 -13.10
C ASP A 60 6.02 -8.75 -11.87
N GLU A 61 6.54 -7.59 -11.53
CA GLU A 61 7.49 -7.41 -10.44
C GLU A 61 6.85 -6.86 -9.15
N GLY A 62 5.54 -6.99 -9.02
CA GLY A 62 4.83 -6.47 -7.86
C GLY A 62 4.46 -5.01 -7.97
N GLY A 63 4.66 -4.40 -9.14
CA GLY A 63 4.26 -3.03 -9.38
C GLY A 63 2.75 -2.87 -9.43
N VAL A 64 2.26 -1.79 -8.86
CA VAL A 64 0.84 -1.46 -8.83
C VAL A 64 0.68 -0.01 -9.25
N GLU A 65 -0.13 0.21 -10.27
CA GLU A 65 -0.55 1.54 -10.68
C GLU A 65 -2.05 1.66 -10.44
N LEU A 66 -2.41 2.48 -9.47
CA LEU A 66 -3.78 2.67 -9.03
C LEU A 66 -4.27 4.02 -9.54
N SER A 67 -5.45 4.04 -10.13
CA SER A 67 -6.08 5.26 -10.65
C SER A 67 -7.57 5.12 -10.45
N VAL A 68 -8.10 5.71 -9.39
CA VAL A 68 -9.50 5.52 -9.01
C VAL A 68 -10.23 6.85 -8.91
N ARG A 69 -11.52 6.81 -9.22
CA ARG A 69 -12.41 7.96 -9.08
C ARG A 69 -13.08 7.90 -7.71
N ILE A 70 -13.03 9.01 -7.01
CA ILE A 70 -13.60 9.10 -5.67
C ILE A 70 -14.66 10.19 -5.67
N PRO A 71 -15.92 9.86 -5.39
CA PRO A 71 -16.97 10.85 -5.32
C PRO A 71 -16.71 11.89 -4.23
N ARG A 72 -17.36 13.02 -4.36
CA ARG A 72 -17.31 14.07 -3.35
C ARG A 72 -17.90 13.58 -2.03
N GLY A 73 -17.48 14.19 -0.94
CA GLY A 73 -18.08 13.91 0.38
C GLY A 73 -17.36 12.85 1.20
N ARG A 74 -16.11 12.52 0.83
CA ARG A 74 -15.30 11.62 1.64
C ARG A 74 -14.32 12.45 2.47
N SER A 75 -14.12 12.04 3.72
CA SER A 75 -13.18 12.71 4.62
C SER A 75 -11.80 12.05 4.62
N ALA A 76 -11.75 10.77 4.31
CA ALA A 76 -10.51 10.01 4.25
C ALA A 76 -10.67 8.77 3.38
N LEU A 77 -9.55 8.26 2.90
CA LEU A 77 -9.47 7.00 2.18
C LEU A 77 -8.44 6.11 2.87
N ARG A 78 -8.66 4.80 2.83
CA ARG A 78 -7.68 3.83 3.32
C ARG A 78 -7.39 2.81 2.23
N ILE A 79 -6.11 2.67 1.88
CA ILE A 79 -5.66 1.69 0.91
C ILE A 79 -5.10 0.50 1.67
N ASP A 80 -5.71 -0.67 1.46
CA ASP A 80 -5.23 -1.92 2.03
C ASP A 80 -4.57 -2.70 0.89
N PRO A 81 -3.23 -2.75 0.85
CA PRO A 81 -2.51 -3.34 -0.30
C PRO A 81 -2.51 -4.86 -0.35
N GLY A 82 -3.16 -5.49 0.59
CA GLY A 82 -3.27 -6.94 0.66
C GLY A 82 -3.52 -7.40 2.08
N SER A 83 -3.46 -8.71 2.30
CA SER A 83 -3.74 -9.32 3.61
C SER A 83 -2.50 -9.98 4.20
N HIS A 84 -1.32 -9.54 3.84
CA HIS A 84 -0.07 -10.14 4.28
C HIS A 84 0.96 -9.08 4.65
N ALA A 85 1.87 -9.43 5.55
CA ALA A 85 3.03 -8.59 5.84
C ALA A 85 3.81 -8.35 4.55
N CYS A 86 4.39 -7.16 4.40
CA CYS A 86 5.01 -6.78 3.13
C CYS A 86 5.98 -5.62 3.29
N LEU A 87 6.77 -5.42 2.25
CA LEU A 87 7.51 -4.19 2.01
C LEU A 87 6.83 -3.47 0.87
N ILE A 88 6.69 -2.17 0.99
CA ILE A 88 6.11 -1.35 -0.07
C ILE A 88 7.07 -0.21 -0.41
N TYR A 89 7.46 -0.13 -1.67
CA TYR A 89 8.12 1.04 -2.23
C TYR A 89 7.01 1.93 -2.78
N ILE A 90 6.82 3.10 -2.20
CA ILE A 90 5.77 4.03 -2.61
C ILE A 90 6.41 5.13 -3.46
N ARG A 91 6.18 5.08 -4.77
CA ARG A 91 6.75 6.07 -5.67
C ARG A 91 6.04 7.41 -5.54
N ARG A 92 4.71 7.37 -5.50
CA ARG A 92 3.93 8.59 -5.29
C ARG A 92 2.47 8.25 -4.97
N ILE A 93 1.84 9.16 -4.27
CA ILE A 93 0.40 9.20 -4.08
C ILE A 93 -0.03 10.60 -4.52
N SER A 94 -1.03 10.67 -5.39
CA SER A 94 -1.50 11.95 -5.94
C SER A 94 -3.00 12.08 -5.77
N TRP A 95 -3.44 13.30 -5.55
CA TRP A 95 -4.86 13.64 -5.42
C TRP A 95 -5.18 14.77 -6.39
N ASN A 96 -6.09 14.48 -7.33
CA ASN A 96 -6.48 15.46 -8.36
C ASN A 96 -5.27 16.05 -9.10
N GLY A 97 -4.30 15.18 -9.42
CA GLY A 97 -3.11 15.56 -10.18
C GLY A 97 -1.98 16.16 -9.36
N GLU A 98 -2.19 16.39 -8.07
CA GLU A 98 -1.15 16.94 -7.21
C GLU A 98 -0.58 15.86 -6.29
N GLU A 99 0.74 15.77 -6.25
CA GLU A 99 1.41 14.81 -5.39
C GLU A 99 1.19 15.15 -3.93
N VAL A 100 0.82 14.14 -3.13
CA VAL A 100 0.71 14.27 -1.67
C VAL A 100 1.99 13.72 -1.08
N PRO A 101 2.82 14.56 -0.44
CA PRO A 101 4.09 14.08 0.12
C PRO A 101 3.86 13.00 1.18
N LEU A 102 4.67 11.94 1.13
CA LEU A 102 4.54 10.82 2.06
C LEU A 102 4.78 11.23 3.52
N LYS A 103 5.55 12.30 3.72
CA LYS A 103 5.85 12.84 5.05
C LYS A 103 4.79 13.80 5.56
N SER A 104 3.77 14.10 4.74
CA SER A 104 2.74 15.04 5.14
C SER A 104 1.80 14.43 6.17
N LYS A 105 1.06 15.31 6.86
CA LYS A 105 0.07 14.87 7.85
C LYS A 105 -1.13 14.17 7.22
N GLN A 106 -1.33 14.33 5.92
CA GLN A 106 -2.42 13.67 5.21
C GLN A 106 -2.21 12.16 5.09
N ILE A 107 -0.96 11.69 5.12
CA ILE A 107 -0.68 10.27 4.94
C ILE A 107 -0.25 9.65 6.26
N GLN A 108 -0.93 8.56 6.65
CA GLN A 108 -0.60 7.76 7.81
C GLN A 108 -0.61 6.30 7.41
N MET A 109 0.20 5.49 8.05
CA MET A 109 0.26 4.07 7.76
C MET A 109 0.67 3.29 9.00
N ASN A 110 0.32 2.02 9.04
CA ASN A 110 0.70 1.13 10.14
C ASN A 110 2.02 0.39 9.86
N GLY A 111 2.79 0.90 8.91
CA GLY A 111 4.14 0.44 8.63
C GLY A 111 5.18 1.40 9.17
N PHE A 112 6.43 1.05 9.01
CA PHE A 112 7.55 1.90 9.43
C PHE A 112 8.55 2.04 8.28
N LYS A 113 9.20 3.18 8.24
CA LYS A 113 10.14 3.53 7.17
C LYS A 113 11.44 2.75 7.34
N ILE A 114 11.90 2.09 6.28
CA ILE A 114 13.17 1.36 6.28
C ILE A 114 14.17 1.91 5.27
N GLY A 115 13.75 2.83 4.44
CA GLY A 115 14.59 3.47 3.44
C GLY A 115 13.84 4.63 2.84
N GLU A 116 14.42 5.29 1.85
CA GLU A 116 13.73 6.38 1.16
C GLU A 116 12.54 5.82 0.40
N ASP A 117 11.35 6.28 0.76
CA ASP A 117 10.08 5.87 0.17
C ASP A 117 9.76 4.37 0.28
N VAL A 118 10.49 3.65 1.15
CA VAL A 118 10.25 2.23 1.39
C VAL A 118 9.77 2.02 2.81
N TYR A 119 8.68 1.27 2.94
CA TYR A 119 8.01 1.02 4.22
C TYR A 119 7.79 -0.47 4.43
N ALA A 120 7.96 -0.91 5.66
CA ALA A 120 7.74 -2.29 6.07
C ALA A 120 6.49 -2.39 6.93
N PHE A 121 5.64 -3.37 6.64
CA PHE A 121 4.39 -3.58 7.35
C PHE A 121 4.41 -4.95 8.03
N PRO A 122 4.70 -5.00 9.35
CA PRO A 122 4.81 -6.28 10.08
C PRO A 122 3.47 -6.79 10.60
N THR A 123 2.47 -6.79 9.74
CA THR A 123 1.11 -7.18 10.09
C THR A 123 0.44 -7.83 8.88
N ASP A 124 -0.57 -8.65 9.14
CA ASP A 124 -1.40 -9.22 8.08
C ASP A 124 -2.49 -8.26 7.61
N ASP A 125 -2.51 -7.04 8.15
CA ASP A 125 -3.48 -6.01 7.78
C ASP A 125 -2.76 -4.68 7.49
N PRO A 126 -1.87 -4.65 6.46
CA PRO A 126 -1.21 -3.39 6.11
C PRO A 126 -2.20 -2.37 5.57
N ASN A 127 -2.04 -1.11 5.96
CA ASN A 127 -2.90 -0.07 5.43
C ASN A 127 -2.22 1.29 5.38
N ILE A 128 -2.66 2.10 4.42
CA ILE A 128 -2.20 3.46 4.20
C ILE A 128 -3.45 4.33 4.19
N THR A 129 -3.51 5.32 5.06
CA THR A 129 -4.66 6.22 5.16
C THR A 129 -4.31 7.59 4.59
N LEU A 130 -5.19 8.09 3.74
CA LEU A 130 -5.07 9.45 3.18
C LEU A 130 -6.21 10.29 3.74
N SER A 131 -5.86 11.31 4.53
CA SER A 131 -6.83 12.30 4.99
C SER A 131 -7.07 13.30 3.86
N LEU A 132 -8.31 13.52 3.52
CA LEU A 132 -8.69 14.46 2.46
C LEU A 132 -8.89 15.88 2.97
N TRP A 133 -8.81 16.05 4.29
CA TRP A 133 -8.96 17.36 4.90
C TRP A 133 -7.84 18.29 4.45
N GLY A 134 -8.22 19.45 3.93
CA GLY A 134 -7.25 20.41 3.41
C GLY A 134 -6.80 20.16 1.98
N LEU A 135 -7.24 19.07 1.36
CA LEU A 135 -6.98 18.82 -0.05
C LEU A 135 -8.12 19.38 -0.90
N THR A 136 -7.79 19.80 -2.12
CA THR A 136 -8.76 20.37 -3.03
C THR A 136 -9.77 19.30 -3.46
N GLY A 137 -11.07 19.61 -3.27
CA GLY A 137 -12.15 18.69 -3.64
C GLY A 137 -12.84 19.12 -4.92
N GLU A 138 -13.24 18.13 -5.71
CA GLU A 138 -13.99 18.29 -6.94
C GLU A 138 -15.29 17.47 -6.84
N GLU A 139 -16.18 17.63 -7.81
CA GLU A 139 -17.37 16.79 -7.91
C GLU A 139 -16.96 15.32 -8.05
N GLU A 140 -15.95 15.08 -8.87
CA GLU A 140 -15.35 13.78 -9.06
C GLU A 140 -13.86 13.93 -8.83
N ASN A 141 -13.36 13.24 -7.81
CA ASN A 141 -11.95 13.31 -7.43
C ASN A 141 -11.19 12.13 -8.01
N HIS A 142 -9.89 12.28 -8.10
CA HIS A 142 -9.03 11.26 -8.68
C HIS A 142 -7.87 10.95 -7.74
N LEU A 143 -7.80 9.69 -7.30
CA LEU A 143 -6.69 9.19 -6.52
C LEU A 143 -5.78 8.37 -7.41
N GLU A 144 -4.50 8.69 -7.40
CA GLU A 144 -3.49 7.89 -8.09
C GLU A 144 -2.44 7.45 -7.08
N ALA A 145 -1.98 6.22 -7.20
CA ALA A 145 -0.89 5.69 -6.39
C ALA A 145 -0.04 4.77 -7.25
N VAL A 146 1.27 4.94 -7.18
CA VAL A 146 2.23 4.08 -7.87
C VAL A 146 3.12 3.48 -6.81
N MET A 147 3.15 2.15 -6.70
CA MET A 147 3.90 1.46 -5.68
C MET A 147 4.35 0.08 -6.14
N GLU A 148 5.30 -0.49 -5.42
CA GLU A 148 5.74 -1.86 -5.62
C GLU A 148 5.55 -2.58 -4.29
N VAL A 149 4.79 -3.68 -4.30
CA VAL A 149 4.46 -4.44 -3.10
C VAL A 149 5.18 -5.79 -3.14
N THR A 150 5.96 -6.08 -2.11
CA THR A 150 6.66 -7.35 -1.98
C THR A 150 6.21 -8.01 -0.68
N ARG A 151 5.53 -9.13 -0.78
CA ARG A 151 5.11 -9.88 0.40
C ARG A 151 6.31 -10.48 1.11
N MET A 152 6.23 -10.57 2.42
CA MET A 152 7.29 -11.15 3.24
C MET A 152 6.68 -11.87 4.44
N PRO A 153 7.36 -12.88 4.99
CA PRO A 153 6.94 -13.45 6.25
C PRO A 153 6.96 -12.39 7.35
N ILE A 154 5.98 -12.40 8.23
CA ILE A 154 5.92 -11.46 9.36
C ILE A 154 7.22 -11.46 10.16
N GLU A 155 7.78 -12.66 10.37
CA GLU A 155 9.02 -12.81 11.15
C GLU A 155 10.19 -12.07 10.50
N THR A 156 10.25 -12.08 9.17
CA THR A 156 11.29 -11.34 8.44
C THR A 156 11.13 -9.84 8.62
N VAL A 157 9.91 -9.33 8.55
CA VAL A 157 9.65 -7.90 8.71
C VAL A 157 9.97 -7.46 10.14
N LYS A 158 9.59 -8.27 11.14
CA LYS A 158 9.92 -7.99 12.54
C LYS A 158 11.42 -8.01 12.78
N HIS A 159 12.14 -8.88 12.09
CA HIS A 159 13.60 -8.93 12.19
C HIS A 159 14.24 -7.64 11.68
N LEU A 160 13.73 -7.08 10.59
CA LEU A 160 14.19 -5.79 10.10
C LEU A 160 14.01 -4.70 11.15
N GLN A 161 12.88 -4.72 11.83
CA GLN A 161 12.59 -3.76 12.89
C GLN A 161 13.60 -3.86 14.04
N LYS A 162 13.89 -5.09 14.48
CA LYS A 162 14.81 -5.32 15.59
C LYS A 162 16.26 -4.93 15.27
N ARG A 163 16.67 -5.08 14.03
CA ARG A 163 18.04 -4.76 13.63
C ARG A 163 18.29 -3.27 13.45
N GLY A 164 17.26 -2.45 13.49
CA GLY A 164 17.42 -1.01 13.34
C GLY A 164 17.99 -0.61 11.99
N LEU A 165 17.59 -1.31 10.91
CA LEU A 165 18.04 -1.03 9.55
C LEU A 165 17.33 0.16 8.93
N PHE A 166 16.56 0.86 9.71
CA PHE A 166 15.78 2.03 9.33
C PHE A 166 15.96 3.10 10.38
N SER A 167 15.83 4.30 9.99
CA SER A 167 16.01 5.44 10.89
C SER A 167 14.84 6.39 10.81
#